data_3aa8bff9a5a6fefa380215a5945ca070
#
_entry.id   3aa8bff9a5a6fefa380215a5945ca070
#
_cell.length_a   1.000
_cell.length_b   1.000
_cell.length_c   1.000
_cell.angle_alpha   90.00
_cell.angle_beta   90.00
_cell.angle_gamma   90.00
#
_symmetry.space_group_name_H-M   'P 1'
#
loop_
_entity.id
_entity.type
_entity.pdbx_description
1 polymer ?
#
loop_
_entity_poly.entity_id
_entity_poly.type
_entity_poly.pdbx_seq_one_letter_code
_entity_poly.pdbx_strand_id
1 'polypeptide(L)'
;QHRGGICFCIDLDPRWVVKLIKKGWMDHLEEYKKHCVDQAVTILTAGHDVKCMFATPKLLESLGIALEEQGTSLPEVGITGIFSGGTEFTPQWTRYAVEELLGGPAEKSGVYMTPTYGNTLMGLACSRPVTAEDNYTIAYYAPQPRAVTQVVSFDDPTETVSYGETGRVKLTTLTKEFFVPGFLERDEGEREKPYQQYPWDGVSGVRPFHELVTSTTVGVY
;
A
#
# COMPACT_ATOMS: atom_id res chain seq x y z
N GLN A 1 4.21 -20.20 -1.95
CA GLN A 1 4.38 -21.52 -2.62
C GLN A 1 5.68 -22.20 -2.19
N HIS A 2 6.77 -21.48 -2.04
CA HIS A 2 8.09 -22.03 -1.67
C HIS A 2 8.10 -22.77 -0.31
N ARG A 3 7.15 -22.49 0.55
CA ARG A 3 6.94 -23.13 1.87
C ARG A 3 5.71 -24.03 1.91
N GLY A 4 5.16 -24.43 0.76
CA GLY A 4 4.00 -25.31 0.64
C GLY A 4 2.63 -24.62 0.77
N GLY A 5 2.59 -23.29 0.82
CA GLY A 5 1.32 -22.54 0.87
C GLY A 5 0.60 -22.52 -0.49
N ILE A 6 -0.73 -22.48 -0.45
CA ILE A 6 -1.60 -22.26 -1.60
C ILE A 6 -1.80 -20.76 -1.77
N CYS A 7 -1.70 -20.27 -3.02
CA CYS A 7 -2.01 -18.90 -3.38
C CYS A 7 -3.28 -18.90 -4.24
N PHE A 8 -4.30 -18.19 -3.76
CA PHE A 8 -5.51 -17.90 -4.54
C PHE A 8 -5.33 -16.56 -5.25
N CYS A 9 -5.78 -16.48 -6.48
CA CYS A 9 -5.79 -15.25 -7.25
C CYS A 9 -7.23 -14.95 -7.67
N ILE A 10 -7.63 -13.68 -7.53
CA ILE A 10 -8.88 -13.18 -8.10
C ILE A 10 -8.62 -12.62 -9.49
N ASP A 11 -9.68 -12.55 -10.30
CA ASP A 11 -9.62 -12.11 -11.69
C ASP A 11 -9.64 -10.57 -11.79
N LEU A 12 -8.65 -9.91 -11.20
CA LEU A 12 -8.51 -8.46 -11.23
C LEU A 12 -7.43 -8.05 -12.23
N ASP A 13 -7.84 -7.55 -13.40
CA ASP A 13 -6.95 -6.95 -14.41
C ASP A 13 -7.06 -5.42 -14.42
N PRO A 14 -6.06 -4.69 -13.93
CA PRO A 14 -6.05 -3.23 -13.92
C PRO A 14 -6.15 -2.62 -15.33
N ARG A 15 -5.64 -3.30 -16.34
CA ARG A 15 -5.70 -2.83 -17.75
C ARG A 15 -7.13 -2.84 -18.26
N TRP A 16 -7.92 -3.83 -17.82
CA TRP A 16 -9.34 -3.90 -18.15
C TRP A 16 -10.11 -2.77 -17.48
N VAL A 17 -9.85 -2.48 -16.21
CA VAL A 17 -10.42 -1.35 -15.47
C VAL A 17 -10.15 -0.03 -16.21
N VAL A 18 -8.89 0.24 -16.59
CA VAL A 18 -8.54 1.44 -17.38
C VAL A 18 -9.32 1.50 -18.69
N LYS A 19 -9.44 0.38 -19.38
CA LYS A 19 -10.17 0.32 -20.66
C LYS A 19 -11.65 0.65 -20.49
N LEU A 20 -12.28 0.13 -19.45
CA LEU A 20 -13.70 0.39 -19.14
C LEU A 20 -13.92 1.88 -18.84
N ILE A 21 -13.06 2.46 -18.00
CA ILE A 21 -13.10 3.89 -17.65
C ILE A 21 -12.92 4.76 -18.91
N LYS A 22 -11.91 4.50 -19.72
CA LYS A 22 -11.64 5.26 -20.95
C LYS A 22 -12.78 5.19 -21.97
N LYS A 23 -13.55 4.11 -21.97
CA LYS A 23 -14.72 3.94 -22.83
C LYS A 23 -16.01 4.47 -22.25
N GLY A 24 -16.01 4.91 -20.98
CA GLY A 24 -17.20 5.35 -20.27
C GLY A 24 -18.20 4.22 -19.97
N TRP A 25 -17.74 2.97 -19.95
CA TRP A 25 -18.60 1.80 -19.70
C TRP A 25 -18.70 1.54 -18.20
N MET A 26 -19.36 2.46 -17.51
CA MET A 26 -19.39 2.44 -16.05
C MET A 26 -20.19 1.27 -15.48
N ASP A 27 -21.29 0.87 -16.11
CA ASP A 27 -22.07 -0.30 -15.66
C ASP A 27 -21.24 -1.59 -15.70
N HIS A 28 -20.49 -1.80 -16.78
CA HIS A 28 -19.57 -2.95 -16.89
C HIS A 28 -18.43 -2.86 -15.88
N LEU A 29 -17.99 -1.65 -15.53
CA LEU A 29 -16.98 -1.47 -14.48
C LEU A 29 -17.52 -1.90 -13.12
N GLU A 30 -18.73 -1.52 -12.78
CA GLU A 30 -19.37 -1.92 -11.51
C GLU A 30 -19.63 -3.43 -11.46
N GLU A 31 -20.13 -4.03 -12.54
CA GLU A 31 -20.28 -5.49 -12.66
C GLU A 31 -18.95 -6.21 -12.46
N TYR A 32 -17.88 -5.70 -13.08
CA TYR A 32 -16.54 -6.29 -12.96
C TYR A 32 -15.96 -6.17 -11.55
N LYS A 33 -16.13 -5.01 -10.91
CA LYS A 33 -15.73 -4.81 -9.51
C LYS A 33 -16.47 -5.80 -8.60
N LYS A 34 -17.79 -5.90 -8.76
CA LYS A 34 -18.60 -6.86 -8.00
C LYS A 34 -18.11 -8.29 -8.19
N HIS A 35 -17.84 -8.71 -9.41
CA HIS A 35 -17.29 -10.02 -9.72
C HIS A 35 -15.97 -10.30 -8.96
N CYS A 36 -15.03 -9.35 -8.95
CA CYS A 36 -13.78 -9.47 -8.20
C CYS A 36 -14.00 -9.62 -6.70
N VAL A 37 -14.91 -8.83 -6.13
CA VAL A 37 -15.27 -8.90 -4.71
C VAL A 37 -15.93 -10.23 -4.38
N ASP A 38 -16.90 -10.68 -5.19
CA ASP A 38 -17.62 -11.95 -5.00
C ASP A 38 -16.64 -13.15 -5.04
N GLN A 39 -15.64 -13.14 -5.93
CA GLN A 39 -14.59 -14.15 -5.94
C GLN A 39 -13.78 -14.16 -4.63
N ALA A 40 -13.37 -12.98 -4.15
CA ALA A 40 -12.59 -12.88 -2.92
C ALA A 40 -13.43 -13.36 -1.71
N VAL A 41 -14.67 -12.93 -1.59
CA VAL A 41 -15.60 -13.37 -0.54
C VAL A 41 -15.77 -14.89 -0.59
N THR A 42 -16.01 -15.45 -1.78
CA THR A 42 -16.17 -16.91 -1.96
C THR A 42 -14.95 -17.67 -1.46
N ILE A 43 -13.73 -17.21 -1.80
CA ILE A 43 -12.48 -17.84 -1.35
C ILE A 43 -12.34 -17.76 0.17
N LEU A 44 -12.62 -16.61 0.76
CA LEU A 44 -12.45 -16.38 2.19
C LEU A 44 -13.48 -17.14 3.05
N THR A 45 -14.70 -17.33 2.53
CA THR A 45 -15.80 -18.01 3.25
C THR A 45 -15.91 -19.50 2.95
N ALA A 46 -15.16 -20.03 1.98
CA ALA A 46 -15.19 -21.45 1.60
C ALA A 46 -14.49 -22.42 2.60
N GLY A 47 -14.02 -21.93 3.73
CA GLY A 47 -13.34 -22.76 4.73
C GLY A 47 -11.85 -23.02 4.43
N HIS A 48 -11.27 -22.29 3.49
CA HIS A 48 -9.83 -22.27 3.28
C HIS A 48 -9.14 -21.50 4.40
N ASP A 49 -8.00 -22.00 4.88
CA ASP A 49 -7.22 -21.34 5.93
C ASP A 49 -6.34 -20.20 5.34
N VAL A 50 -7.00 -19.17 4.79
CA VAL A 50 -6.32 -18.00 4.22
C VAL A 50 -5.90 -17.06 5.34
N LYS A 51 -4.59 -16.89 5.53
CA LYS A 51 -4.01 -16.04 6.59
C LYS A 51 -3.58 -14.67 6.11
N CYS A 52 -3.13 -14.57 4.87
CA CYS A 52 -2.58 -13.33 4.34
C CYS A 52 -3.18 -12.99 2.99
N MET A 53 -3.36 -11.69 2.75
CA MET A 53 -3.82 -11.20 1.47
C MET A 53 -3.02 -9.98 1.02
N PHE A 54 -2.97 -9.76 -0.30
CA PHE A 54 -2.60 -8.50 -0.91
C PHE A 54 -3.85 -7.87 -1.50
N ALA A 55 -4.13 -6.64 -1.13
CA ALA A 55 -5.27 -5.90 -1.65
C ALA A 55 -4.93 -4.42 -1.85
N THR A 56 -5.53 -3.80 -2.87
CA THR A 56 -5.54 -2.33 -2.94
C THR A 56 -6.49 -1.78 -1.87
N PRO A 57 -6.33 -0.52 -1.42
CA PRO A 57 -7.25 0.10 -0.49
C PRO A 57 -8.72 0.00 -0.92
N LYS A 58 -9.00 0.23 -2.19
CA LYS A 58 -10.36 0.14 -2.76
C LYS A 58 -10.96 -1.27 -2.69
N LEU A 59 -10.15 -2.28 -3.02
CA LEU A 59 -10.60 -3.67 -2.93
C LEU A 59 -10.81 -4.08 -1.48
N LEU A 60 -9.93 -3.66 -0.57
CA LEU A 60 -10.03 -3.97 0.85
C LEU A 60 -11.31 -3.39 1.46
N GLU A 61 -11.63 -2.13 1.13
CA GLU A 61 -12.88 -1.48 1.54
C GLU A 61 -14.12 -2.22 1.02
N SER A 62 -14.17 -2.47 -0.30
CA SER A 62 -15.30 -3.19 -0.91
C SER A 62 -15.47 -4.60 -0.35
N LEU A 63 -14.37 -5.29 -0.07
CA LEU A 63 -14.39 -6.62 0.53
C LEU A 63 -14.88 -6.59 1.98
N GLY A 64 -14.44 -5.60 2.77
CA GLY A 64 -14.91 -5.42 4.15
C GLY A 64 -16.42 -5.21 4.20
N ILE A 65 -16.94 -4.32 3.36
CA ILE A 65 -18.40 -4.07 3.24
C ILE A 65 -19.15 -5.36 2.85
N ALA A 66 -18.66 -6.08 1.85
CA ALA A 66 -19.31 -7.31 1.38
C ALA A 66 -19.29 -8.45 2.42
N LEU A 67 -18.26 -8.53 3.25
CA LEU A 67 -18.21 -9.48 4.37
C LEU A 67 -19.18 -9.07 5.50
N GLU A 68 -19.26 -7.77 5.81
CA GLU A 68 -20.20 -7.25 6.80
C GLU A 68 -21.67 -7.53 6.41
N GLU A 69 -22.02 -7.36 5.13
CA GLU A 69 -23.32 -7.74 4.59
C GLU A 69 -23.66 -9.24 4.78
N GLN A 70 -22.63 -10.09 4.88
CA GLN A 70 -22.77 -11.52 5.20
C GLN A 70 -22.69 -11.82 6.70
N GLY A 71 -22.60 -10.80 7.56
CA GLY A 71 -22.51 -10.95 9.01
C GLY A 71 -21.15 -11.44 9.52
N THR A 72 -20.08 -11.21 8.76
CA THR A 72 -18.72 -11.57 9.14
C THR A 72 -17.73 -10.44 8.82
N SER A 73 -16.46 -10.61 9.18
CA SER A 73 -15.41 -9.60 9.01
C SER A 73 -14.08 -10.24 8.60
N LEU A 74 -13.12 -9.42 8.17
CA LEU A 74 -11.78 -9.88 7.80
C LEU A 74 -11.07 -10.68 8.93
N PRO A 75 -11.10 -10.23 10.20
CA PRO A 75 -10.57 -11.03 11.30
C PRO A 75 -11.30 -12.38 11.48
N GLU A 76 -12.64 -12.38 11.39
CA GLU A 76 -13.46 -13.57 11.62
C GLU A 76 -13.31 -14.64 10.54
N VAL A 77 -13.04 -14.26 9.29
CA VAL A 77 -12.70 -15.22 8.22
C VAL A 77 -11.26 -15.73 8.31
N GLY A 78 -10.49 -15.30 9.34
CA GLY A 78 -9.19 -15.85 9.68
C GLY A 78 -7.98 -15.11 9.08
N ILE A 79 -8.18 -13.93 8.49
CA ILE A 79 -7.09 -13.08 8.00
C ILE A 79 -6.29 -12.55 9.19
N THR A 80 -4.98 -12.67 9.14
CA THR A 80 -4.04 -12.15 10.14
C THR A 80 -3.01 -11.19 9.58
N GLY A 81 -2.89 -11.11 8.25
CA GLY A 81 -1.95 -10.21 7.59
C GLY A 81 -2.47 -9.65 6.28
N ILE A 82 -2.34 -8.35 6.11
CA ILE A 82 -2.74 -7.64 4.89
C ILE A 82 -1.57 -6.80 4.41
N PHE A 83 -1.14 -7.05 3.16
CA PHE A 83 -0.30 -6.12 2.42
C PHE A 83 -1.21 -5.25 1.56
N SER A 84 -1.09 -3.94 1.68
CA SER A 84 -1.91 -3.02 0.91
C SER A 84 -1.04 -1.99 0.18
N GLY A 85 -1.35 -1.73 -1.07
CA GLY A 85 -0.58 -0.80 -1.90
C GLY A 85 -1.25 -0.51 -3.23
N GLY A 86 -0.54 0.23 -4.07
CA GLY A 86 -0.98 0.55 -5.43
C GLY A 86 -1.71 1.87 -5.58
N THR A 87 -2.06 2.55 -4.50
CA THR A 87 -2.62 3.91 -4.50
C THR A 87 -2.08 4.70 -3.32
N GLU A 88 -2.26 6.02 -3.35
CA GLU A 88 -2.01 6.87 -2.21
C GLU A 88 -2.91 6.52 -1.02
N PHE A 89 -2.34 6.54 0.17
CA PHE A 89 -3.06 6.37 1.42
C PHE A 89 -3.27 7.74 2.08
N THR A 90 -4.50 8.02 2.48
CA THR A 90 -4.78 9.18 3.33
C THR A 90 -4.89 8.75 4.79
N PRO A 91 -4.52 9.60 5.77
CA PRO A 91 -4.70 9.29 7.19
C PRO A 91 -6.16 8.93 7.54
N GLN A 92 -7.14 9.57 6.90
CA GLN A 92 -8.55 9.30 7.08
C GLN A 92 -8.93 7.87 6.67
N TRP A 93 -8.46 7.44 5.48
CA TRP A 93 -8.70 6.08 5.02
C TRP A 93 -7.98 5.05 5.90
N THR A 94 -6.75 5.36 6.30
CA THR A 94 -5.97 4.46 7.16
C THR A 94 -6.61 4.31 8.54
N ARG A 95 -7.14 5.39 9.10
CA ARG A 95 -7.93 5.34 10.33
C ARG A 95 -9.16 4.44 10.16
N TYR A 96 -9.96 4.66 9.13
CA TYR A 96 -11.13 3.84 8.82
C TYR A 96 -10.76 2.36 8.67
N ALA A 97 -9.70 2.05 7.93
CA ALA A 97 -9.25 0.69 7.77
C ALA A 97 -8.88 0.03 9.10
N VAL A 98 -8.11 0.71 9.96
CA VAL A 98 -7.68 0.17 11.25
C VAL A 98 -8.85 0.06 12.22
N GLU A 99 -9.66 1.12 12.39
CA GLU A 99 -10.69 1.18 13.42
C GLU A 99 -11.94 0.37 13.05
N GLU A 100 -12.38 0.45 11.79
CA GLU A 100 -13.64 -0.15 11.34
C GLU A 100 -13.43 -1.47 10.61
N LEU A 101 -12.65 -1.50 9.50
CA LEU A 101 -12.51 -2.71 8.70
C LEU A 101 -11.78 -3.85 9.45
N LEU A 102 -10.80 -3.52 10.29
CA LEU A 102 -10.01 -4.50 11.03
C LEU A 102 -10.44 -4.65 12.49
N GLY A 103 -11.38 -3.83 12.98
CA GLY A 103 -11.89 -3.91 14.33
C GLY A 103 -10.93 -3.40 15.41
N GLY A 104 -9.92 -2.62 15.03
CA GLY A 104 -8.95 -2.00 15.91
C GLY A 104 -7.50 -2.26 15.55
N PRO A 105 -6.55 -1.74 16.32
CA PRO A 105 -5.13 -1.99 16.12
C PRO A 105 -4.79 -3.49 16.23
N ALA A 106 -3.65 -3.87 15.67
CA ALA A 106 -3.26 -5.30 15.52
C ALA A 106 -3.24 -6.07 16.84
N GLU A 107 -2.89 -5.43 17.94
CA GLU A 107 -2.88 -6.01 19.28
C GLU A 107 -4.29 -6.41 19.75
N LYS A 108 -5.32 -5.74 19.24
CA LYS A 108 -6.73 -6.01 19.55
C LYS A 108 -7.37 -6.94 18.53
N SER A 109 -7.20 -6.64 17.25
CA SER A 109 -7.85 -7.36 16.13
C SER A 109 -7.14 -8.66 15.74
N GLY A 110 -5.83 -8.76 16.03
CA GLY A 110 -4.99 -9.86 15.53
C GLY A 110 -4.61 -9.74 14.06
N VAL A 111 -4.97 -8.63 13.39
CA VAL A 111 -4.69 -8.41 11.96
C VAL A 111 -3.65 -7.32 11.77
N TYR A 112 -2.52 -7.66 11.17
CA TYR A 112 -1.47 -6.73 10.81
C TYR A 112 -1.70 -6.20 9.39
N MET A 113 -1.99 -4.91 9.27
CA MET A 113 -2.00 -4.24 7.98
C MET A 113 -0.64 -3.56 7.75
N THR A 114 -0.01 -3.90 6.65
CA THR A 114 1.26 -3.31 6.21
C THR A 114 1.05 -2.56 4.90
N PRO A 115 0.82 -1.26 4.95
CA PRO A 115 0.92 -0.42 3.75
C PRO A 115 2.30 -0.55 3.13
N THR A 116 2.37 -0.57 1.81
CA THR A 116 3.61 -0.76 1.06
C THR A 116 3.84 0.39 0.09
N TYR A 117 5.09 0.80 -0.02
CA TYR A 117 5.56 1.76 -1.01
C TYR A 117 6.73 1.15 -1.79
N GLY A 118 6.73 1.30 -3.09
CA GLY A 118 7.84 0.81 -3.87
C GLY A 118 7.58 0.70 -5.36
N ASN A 119 8.61 0.24 -6.04
CA ASN A 119 8.60 0.01 -7.48
C ASN A 119 9.54 -1.17 -7.83
N THR A 120 9.67 -1.47 -9.12
CA THR A 120 10.50 -2.58 -9.61
C THR A 120 11.98 -2.42 -9.23
N LEU A 121 12.49 -1.19 -9.14
CA LEU A 121 13.90 -0.92 -8.81
C LEU A 121 14.18 -1.11 -7.32
N MET A 122 13.34 -0.53 -6.47
CA MET A 122 13.52 -0.57 -5.02
C MET A 122 13.07 -1.90 -4.40
N GLY A 123 12.03 -2.50 -4.94
CA GLY A 123 11.23 -3.50 -4.24
C GLY A 123 10.21 -2.81 -3.35
N LEU A 124 9.81 -3.44 -2.26
CA LEU A 124 8.82 -2.90 -1.34
C LEU A 124 9.47 -2.37 -0.07
N ALA A 125 9.22 -1.10 0.25
CA ALA A 125 9.39 -0.55 1.58
C ALA A 125 8.14 -0.90 2.40
N CYS A 126 8.35 -1.38 3.62
CA CYS A 126 7.28 -1.66 4.58
C CYS A 126 7.10 -0.47 5.52
N SER A 127 5.89 -0.29 6.01
CA SER A 127 5.61 0.74 7.00
C SER A 127 5.96 0.28 8.41
N ARG A 128 6.20 1.24 9.30
CA ARG A 128 6.04 1.00 10.73
C ARG A 128 4.56 0.75 11.04
N PRO A 129 4.21 0.16 12.22
CA PRO A 129 2.82 0.08 12.65
C PRO A 129 2.15 1.45 12.61
N VAL A 130 0.91 1.46 12.11
CA VAL A 130 0.11 2.69 12.03
C VAL A 130 -0.68 2.85 13.33
N THR A 131 -0.55 4.00 13.98
CA THR A 131 -1.16 4.27 15.29
C THR A 131 -1.95 5.58 15.31
N ALA A 132 -2.87 5.71 16.25
CA ALA A 132 -3.59 6.96 16.50
C ALA A 132 -2.65 8.08 16.97
N GLU A 133 -1.57 7.73 17.68
CA GLU A 133 -0.55 8.69 18.17
C GLU A 133 0.17 9.37 17.01
N ASP A 134 0.38 8.67 15.90
CA ASP A 134 0.96 9.21 14.67
C ASP A 134 -0.12 9.78 13.72
N ASN A 135 -1.33 10.03 14.22
CA ASN A 135 -2.48 10.48 13.41
C ASN A 135 -2.71 9.61 12.18
N TYR A 136 -2.51 8.29 12.29
CA TYR A 136 -2.63 7.31 11.22
C TYR A 136 -1.75 7.59 9.99
N THR A 137 -0.70 8.38 10.15
CA THR A 137 0.28 8.66 9.10
C THR A 137 1.16 7.45 8.86
N ILE A 138 1.31 7.08 7.59
CA ILE A 138 2.16 5.96 7.19
C ILE A 138 3.58 6.46 6.92
N ALA A 139 4.54 5.88 7.62
CA ALA A 139 5.96 6.08 7.36
C ALA A 139 6.59 4.80 6.84
N TYR A 140 7.28 4.90 5.70
CA TYR A 140 7.89 3.78 4.99
C TYR A 140 9.40 3.76 5.19
N TYR A 141 9.96 2.57 5.27
CA TYR A 141 11.39 2.32 5.44
C TYR A 141 11.89 1.38 4.35
N ALA A 142 12.85 1.84 3.57
CA ALA A 142 13.41 1.06 2.48
C ALA A 142 14.10 -0.22 2.98
N PRO A 143 14.11 -1.31 2.18
CA PRO A 143 14.72 -2.58 2.56
C PRO A 143 16.24 -2.54 2.43
N GLN A 144 16.93 -1.81 3.34
CA GLN A 144 18.38 -1.74 3.34
C GLN A 144 19.03 -3.11 3.64
N PRO A 145 20.19 -3.39 3.06
CA PRO A 145 21.00 -2.55 2.17
C PRO A 145 20.57 -2.60 0.69
N ARG A 146 19.54 -3.34 0.34
CA ARG A 146 19.05 -3.52 -1.04
C ARG A 146 18.69 -2.20 -1.72
N ALA A 147 18.01 -1.35 -0.99
CA ALA A 147 17.63 -0.02 -1.44
C ALA A 147 17.79 1.00 -0.32
N VAL A 148 18.19 2.21 -0.68
CA VAL A 148 18.28 3.36 0.22
C VAL A 148 17.37 4.44 -0.30
N THR A 149 16.47 4.93 0.55
CA THR A 149 15.59 6.06 0.24
C THR A 149 16.06 7.28 1.01
N GLN A 150 16.09 8.42 0.35
CA GLN A 150 16.39 9.72 0.92
C GLN A 150 15.28 10.70 0.52
N VAL A 151 15.05 11.72 1.34
CA VAL A 151 14.21 12.86 0.98
C VAL A 151 15.14 14.06 0.82
N VAL A 152 15.20 14.58 -0.39
CA VAL A 152 16.15 15.62 -0.78
C VAL A 152 15.44 16.92 -1.17
N SER A 153 16.17 18.03 -1.11
CA SER A 153 15.67 19.34 -1.49
C SER A 153 15.12 19.33 -2.93
N PHE A 154 14.09 20.12 -3.17
CA PHE A 154 13.56 20.33 -4.51
C PHE A 154 14.55 21.09 -5.40
N ASP A 155 15.32 22.02 -4.81
CA ASP A 155 16.27 22.87 -5.53
C ASP A 155 17.63 22.18 -5.74
N ASP A 156 18.09 21.43 -4.76
CA ASP A 156 19.36 20.71 -4.83
C ASP A 156 19.21 19.23 -4.39
N PRO A 157 19.17 18.28 -5.34
CA PRO A 157 19.03 16.86 -5.06
C PRO A 157 20.25 16.22 -4.35
N THR A 158 21.30 16.98 -4.07
CA THR A 158 22.45 16.53 -3.26
C THR A 158 22.24 16.79 -1.78
N GLU A 159 21.35 17.70 -1.42
CA GLU A 159 21.03 18.08 -0.05
C GLU A 159 19.82 17.31 0.46
N THR A 160 19.97 16.69 1.64
CA THR A 160 18.86 16.03 2.34
C THR A 160 18.13 17.05 3.20
N VAL A 161 16.79 17.07 3.13
CA VAL A 161 15.97 17.98 3.96
C VAL A 161 16.01 17.60 5.45
N SER A 162 15.59 18.52 6.34
CA SER A 162 15.48 18.22 7.77
C SER A 162 14.36 17.21 8.04
N TYR A 163 14.35 16.59 9.21
CA TYR A 163 13.26 15.69 9.60
C TYR A 163 11.93 16.45 9.73
N GLY A 164 10.88 15.88 9.13
CA GLY A 164 9.54 16.49 9.04
C GLY A 164 9.39 17.48 7.90
N GLU A 165 10.44 17.76 7.14
CA GLU A 165 10.35 18.60 5.94
C GLU A 165 10.06 17.75 4.70
N THR A 166 9.29 18.34 3.78
CA THR A 166 8.93 17.73 2.50
C THR A 166 10.04 17.96 1.47
N GLY A 167 10.32 16.93 0.66
CA GLY A 167 11.25 17.00 -0.45
C GLY A 167 11.00 15.91 -1.48
N ARG A 168 11.85 15.84 -2.51
CA ARG A 168 11.82 14.78 -3.51
C ARG A 168 12.29 13.45 -2.93
N VAL A 169 11.58 12.40 -3.25
CA VAL A 169 12.04 11.04 -2.94
C VAL A 169 13.17 10.68 -3.90
N LYS A 170 14.33 10.33 -3.34
CA LYS A 170 15.52 9.89 -4.06
C LYS A 170 15.88 8.49 -3.63
N LEU A 171 16.12 7.63 -4.58
CA LEU A 171 16.32 6.21 -4.39
C LEU A 171 17.69 5.78 -4.94
N THR A 172 18.38 4.95 -4.19
CA THR A 172 19.56 4.24 -4.66
C THR A 172 19.34 2.74 -4.49
N THR A 173 19.43 1.99 -5.59
CA THR A 173 19.30 0.53 -5.56
C THR A 173 20.67 -0.13 -5.58
N LEU A 174 20.89 -1.05 -4.64
CA LEU A 174 22.15 -1.75 -4.41
C LEU A 174 21.94 -3.27 -4.48
N THR A 175 21.53 -3.77 -5.63
CA THR A 175 21.36 -5.22 -5.83
C THR A 175 22.42 -5.77 -6.77
N LYS A 176 22.54 -7.09 -6.79
CA LYS A 176 23.46 -7.77 -7.72
C LYS A 176 23.05 -7.55 -9.19
N GLU A 177 21.74 -7.41 -9.44
CA GLU A 177 21.15 -7.30 -10.76
C GLU A 177 21.18 -5.87 -11.30
N PHE A 178 21.03 -4.87 -10.41
CA PHE A 178 21.15 -3.47 -10.79
C PHE A 178 21.76 -2.60 -9.72
N PHE A 179 22.52 -1.63 -10.21
CA PHE A 179 22.99 -0.50 -9.43
C PHE A 179 22.48 0.79 -10.07
N VAL A 180 21.52 1.43 -9.39
CA VAL A 180 20.91 2.70 -9.85
C VAL A 180 21.12 3.74 -8.74
N PRO A 181 22.22 4.51 -8.81
CA PRO A 181 22.53 5.51 -7.79
C PRO A 181 21.72 6.80 -8.02
N GLY A 182 21.10 7.30 -6.94
CA GLY A 182 20.52 8.65 -6.91
C GLY A 182 19.38 8.91 -7.89
N PHE A 183 18.54 7.94 -8.14
CA PHE A 183 17.35 8.10 -8.98
C PHE A 183 16.29 8.95 -8.25
N LEU A 184 15.87 10.06 -8.87
CA LEU A 184 14.77 10.88 -8.36
C LEU A 184 13.45 10.27 -8.78
N GLU A 185 12.67 9.87 -7.78
CA GLU A 185 11.32 9.34 -7.98
C GLU A 185 10.35 10.43 -8.45
N ARG A 186 9.19 9.97 -8.93
CA ARG A 186 8.06 10.86 -9.28
C ARG A 186 7.29 11.33 -8.06
N ASP A 187 7.76 10.98 -6.88
CA ASP A 187 7.07 11.22 -5.64
C ASP A 187 7.83 12.26 -4.79
N GLU A 188 7.07 12.94 -3.97
CA GLU A 188 7.53 13.77 -2.86
C GLU A 188 7.04 13.14 -1.55
N GLY A 189 7.67 13.51 -0.44
CA GLY A 189 7.29 13.04 0.88
C GLY A 189 8.06 13.74 1.98
N GLU A 190 7.74 13.45 3.23
CA GLU A 190 8.38 14.03 4.41
C GLU A 190 9.46 13.09 4.92
N ARG A 191 10.62 13.65 5.31
CA ARG A 191 11.71 12.86 5.88
C ARG A 191 11.36 12.41 7.29
N GLU A 192 11.38 11.10 7.52
CA GLU A 192 11.12 10.47 8.80
C GLU A 192 12.39 10.01 9.51
N LYS A 193 12.36 10.07 10.85
CA LYS A 193 13.45 9.57 11.70
C LYS A 193 13.52 8.05 11.66
N PRO A 194 14.70 7.48 11.96
CA PRO A 194 14.84 6.05 12.21
C PRO A 194 13.82 5.52 13.22
N TYR A 195 13.37 4.28 13.04
CA TYR A 195 12.37 3.65 13.90
C TYR A 195 12.79 2.21 14.26
N GLN A 196 12.91 1.91 15.53
CA GLN A 196 13.19 0.56 16.08
C GLN A 196 14.03 -0.36 15.16
N GLN A 197 13.38 -1.32 14.47
CA GLN A 197 14.03 -2.25 13.54
C GLN A 197 14.56 -1.62 12.26
N TYR A 198 14.27 -0.36 12.01
CA TYR A 198 14.73 0.42 10.86
C TYR A 198 15.69 1.53 11.33
N PRO A 199 16.99 1.22 11.57
CA PRO A 199 17.96 2.22 12.05
C PRO A 199 18.42 3.18 10.95
N TRP A 200 17.57 3.53 10.03
CA TRP A 200 17.77 4.47 8.93
C TRP A 200 16.54 5.33 8.70
N ASP A 201 16.70 6.38 7.92
CA ASP A 201 15.63 7.34 7.62
C ASP A 201 14.50 6.68 6.84
N GLY A 202 13.29 7.11 7.15
CA GLY A 202 12.07 6.77 6.44
C GLY A 202 11.53 7.94 5.62
N VAL A 203 10.37 7.70 5.02
CA VAL A 203 9.58 8.70 4.30
C VAL A 203 8.11 8.52 4.62
N SER A 204 7.41 9.61 4.94
CA SER A 204 5.96 9.64 5.14
C SER A 204 5.27 10.61 4.18
N GLY A 205 3.94 10.60 4.17
CA GLY A 205 3.15 11.51 3.33
C GLY A 205 3.49 11.41 1.85
N VAL A 206 3.85 10.20 1.39
CA VAL A 206 4.27 9.96 0.00
C VAL A 206 3.12 10.21 -0.94
N ARG A 207 3.35 11.08 -1.91
CA ARG A 207 2.38 11.48 -2.94
C ARG A 207 3.10 11.84 -4.24
N PRO A 208 2.39 11.87 -5.38
CA PRO A 208 2.98 12.32 -6.63
C PRO A 208 3.57 13.74 -6.50
N PHE A 209 4.77 13.92 -7.05
CA PHE A 209 5.44 15.21 -7.05
C PHE A 209 4.61 16.24 -7.82
N HIS A 210 4.27 17.34 -7.18
CA HIS A 210 3.29 18.31 -7.65
C HIS A 210 3.60 18.89 -9.05
N GLU A 211 4.87 19.07 -9.41
CA GLU A 211 5.26 19.57 -10.75
C GLU A 211 5.05 18.53 -11.88
N LEU A 212 4.98 17.24 -11.54
CA LEU A 212 4.78 16.17 -12.50
C LEU A 212 3.32 15.76 -12.66
N VAL A 213 2.42 16.30 -11.85
CA VAL A 213 0.97 16.04 -11.94
C VAL A 213 0.39 16.84 -13.11
N THR A 214 0.53 16.32 -14.33
CA THR A 214 -0.04 16.93 -15.54
C THR A 214 -1.47 16.47 -15.85
N SER A 215 -1.95 15.42 -15.19
CA SER A 215 -3.32 14.92 -15.28
C SER A 215 -3.65 14.10 -14.05
N THR A 216 -4.93 14.08 -13.67
CA THR A 216 -5.42 13.17 -12.62
C THR A 216 -5.20 11.73 -13.08
N THR A 217 -4.08 11.15 -12.75
CA THR A 217 -3.88 9.72 -12.93
C THR A 217 -4.73 9.05 -11.86
N VAL A 218 -5.94 8.65 -12.23
CA VAL A 218 -6.73 7.76 -11.38
C VAL A 218 -5.88 6.52 -11.16
N GLY A 219 -5.48 6.31 -9.93
CA GLY A 219 -4.76 5.10 -9.54
C GLY A 219 -5.57 3.88 -9.98
N VAL A 220 -4.98 3.06 -10.80
CA VAL A 220 -5.63 1.93 -11.46
C VAL A 220 -5.38 0.63 -10.70
N TYR A 221 -4.96 0.73 -9.47
CA TYR A 221 -4.66 -0.43 -8.66
C TYR A 221 -5.57 -0.51 -7.45
#